data_0a1a5050a80a10b9ed101f6aa9592ec6
#
_entry.id   0a1a5050a80a10b9ed101f6aa9592ec6
#
_cell.length_a   1.000
_cell.length_b   1.000
_cell.length_c   1.000
_cell.angle_alpha   90.00
_cell.angle_beta   90.00
_cell.angle_gamma   90.00
#
_symmetry.space_group_name_H-M   'P 1'
#
loop_
_entity.id
_entity.type
_entity.pdbx_description
1 polymer ?
#
loop_
_entity_poly.entity_id
_entity_poly.type
_entity_poly.pdbx_seq_one_letter_code
_entity_poly.pdbx_strand_id
1 'polypeptide(L)'
;MLKFQHNNTTVIATFEDFILTAYVIIDELYHQFAPPEVTRRRHILNAKLSDSEIITISLCGELAGVDSENAWFSFVKRNYRHLFPQLCSRSRFNRTRRALMQTTELLRQKMISVFPIPVSSYYIIDSFPLAVCKFGRARYCKAFRGHGADYGKCPSKKRNLLWI
;
A
#
# COMPACT_ATOMS: atom_id res chain seq x y z
N MET A 1 8.39 22.79 4.78
CA MET A 1 9.74 22.20 4.81
C MET A 1 9.86 21.46 6.12
N LEU A 2 9.68 20.14 6.13
CA LEU A 2 9.78 19.30 7.32
C LEU A 2 11.22 19.34 7.83
N LYS A 3 11.46 19.99 8.95
CA LYS A 3 12.74 19.93 9.64
C LYS A 3 12.71 18.70 10.56
N PHE A 4 13.22 17.58 10.08
CA PHE A 4 13.55 16.47 10.98
C PHE A 4 14.72 16.92 11.87
N GLN A 5 14.42 17.25 13.13
CA GLN A 5 15.47 17.44 14.12
C GLN A 5 16.00 16.06 14.51
N HIS A 6 17.28 15.83 14.26
CA HIS A 6 18.01 14.58 14.48
C HIS A 6 18.09 14.07 15.93
N ASN A 7 17.38 14.66 16.88
CA ASN A 7 17.53 14.37 18.31
C ASN A 7 16.36 13.62 18.97
N ASN A 8 15.37 13.15 18.21
CA ASN A 8 14.38 12.23 18.72
C ASN A 8 14.67 10.83 18.17
N THR A 9 15.46 10.06 18.88
CA THR A 9 15.57 8.62 18.71
C THR A 9 14.26 7.99 19.20
N THR A 10 13.21 8.07 18.43
CA THR A 10 12.01 7.25 18.65
C THR A 10 12.43 5.84 18.33
N VAL A 11 12.73 5.05 19.34
CA VAL A 11 13.05 3.64 19.19
C VAL A 11 11.74 2.95 18.83
N ILE A 12 11.61 2.52 17.58
CA ILE A 12 10.50 1.67 17.15
C ILE A 12 10.78 0.27 17.73
N ALA A 13 10.21 -0.01 18.90
CA ALA A 13 10.42 -1.28 19.61
C ALA A 13 9.39 -2.34 19.21
N THR A 14 8.19 -1.92 18.82
CA THR A 14 7.08 -2.82 18.50
C THR A 14 6.49 -2.48 17.12
N PHE A 15 5.74 -3.42 16.56
CA PHE A 15 5.02 -3.15 15.32
C PHE A 15 3.89 -2.13 15.52
N GLU A 16 3.39 -1.97 16.73
CA GLU A 16 2.43 -0.94 17.09
C GLU A 16 3.07 0.45 17.02
N ASP A 17 4.27 0.64 17.57
CA ASP A 17 5.02 1.90 17.45
C ASP A 17 5.29 2.24 15.98
N PHE A 18 5.57 1.20 15.18
CA PHE A 18 5.73 1.37 13.74
C PHE A 18 4.45 1.87 13.06
N ILE A 19 3.28 1.29 13.37
CA ILE A 19 1.98 1.74 12.84
C ILE A 19 1.72 3.20 13.22
N LEU A 20 1.95 3.57 14.48
CA LEU A 20 1.75 4.93 14.96
C LEU A 20 2.68 5.92 14.28
N THR A 21 3.96 5.59 14.17
CA THR A 21 4.95 6.44 13.49
C THR A 21 4.60 6.59 12.01
N ALA A 22 4.25 5.50 11.34
CA ALA A 22 3.82 5.52 9.95
C ALA A 22 2.57 6.38 9.75
N TYR A 23 1.59 6.29 10.67
CA TYR A 23 0.39 7.10 10.62
C TYR A 23 0.71 8.61 10.70
N VAL A 24 1.55 9.02 11.63
CA VAL A 24 1.92 10.45 11.79
C VAL A 24 2.57 10.98 10.51
N ILE A 25 3.52 10.24 9.95
CA ILE A 25 4.21 10.64 8.71
C ILE A 25 3.22 10.70 7.54
N ILE A 26 2.37 9.68 7.38
CA ILE A 26 1.40 9.61 6.29
C ILE A 26 0.36 10.72 6.42
N ASP A 27 -0.10 11.02 7.62
CA ASP A 27 -1.12 12.05 7.87
C ASP A 27 -0.57 13.44 7.54
N GLU A 28 0.65 13.77 7.95
CA GLU A 28 1.32 15.01 7.58
C GLU A 28 1.47 15.14 6.06
N LEU A 29 1.96 14.10 5.40
CA LEU A 29 2.12 14.10 3.94
C LEU A 29 0.77 14.17 3.22
N TYR A 30 -0.26 13.50 3.75
CA TYR A 30 -1.60 13.57 3.19
C TYR A 30 -2.15 15.00 3.25
N HIS A 31 -2.05 15.68 4.37
CA HIS A 31 -2.50 17.06 4.50
C HIS A 31 -1.73 18.02 3.59
N GLN A 32 -0.46 17.74 3.32
CA GLN A 32 0.40 18.60 2.51
C GLN A 32 0.24 18.35 1.01
N PHE A 33 0.05 17.10 0.57
CA PHE A 33 0.17 16.72 -0.84
C PHE A 33 -1.07 16.06 -1.43
N ALA A 34 -2.09 15.70 -0.64
CA ALA A 34 -3.26 15.04 -1.21
C ALA A 34 -4.03 15.97 -2.15
N PRO A 35 -4.43 15.50 -3.34
CA PRO A 35 -5.16 16.30 -4.31
C PRO A 35 -6.50 16.80 -3.76
N PRO A 36 -6.95 18.03 -4.10
CA PRO A 36 -8.22 18.58 -3.66
C PRO A 36 -9.43 17.70 -4.02
N GLU A 37 -9.38 16.99 -5.14
CA GLU A 37 -10.43 16.08 -5.59
C GLU A 37 -10.63 14.92 -4.61
N VAL A 38 -9.55 14.50 -3.95
CA VAL A 38 -9.56 13.42 -2.95
C VAL A 38 -10.04 13.95 -1.61
N THR A 39 -9.49 15.09 -1.16
CA THR A 39 -9.81 15.68 0.16
C THR A 39 -11.23 16.27 0.23
N ARG A 40 -11.82 16.65 -0.90
CA ARG A 40 -13.16 17.24 -1.00
C ARG A 40 -14.20 16.28 -1.58
N ARG A 41 -13.87 15.00 -1.75
CA ARG A 41 -14.82 14.05 -2.32
C ARG A 41 -16.08 13.90 -1.45
N ARG A 42 -17.18 13.55 -2.10
CA ARG A 42 -18.47 13.37 -1.43
C ARG A 42 -18.40 12.36 -0.29
N HIS A 43 -19.03 12.68 0.84
CA HIS A 43 -19.11 11.84 2.06
C HIS A 43 -17.79 11.57 2.80
N ILE A 44 -16.73 12.33 2.55
CA ILE A 44 -15.47 12.15 3.29
C ILE A 44 -15.64 12.46 4.78
N LEU A 45 -16.42 13.47 5.14
CA LEU A 45 -16.68 13.87 6.52
C LEU A 45 -17.46 12.80 7.33
N ASN A 46 -18.17 11.91 6.66
CA ASN A 46 -18.91 10.80 7.27
C ASN A 46 -18.13 9.48 7.20
N ALA A 47 -16.86 9.52 6.82
CA ALA A 47 -16.03 8.33 6.77
C ALA A 47 -15.67 7.89 8.21
N LYS A 48 -15.82 6.59 8.49
CA LYS A 48 -15.42 6.02 9.78
C LYS A 48 -13.90 6.02 9.99
N LEU A 49 -13.16 5.70 8.94
CA LEU A 49 -11.71 5.82 8.90
C LEU A 49 -11.33 7.02 8.05
N SER A 50 -10.32 7.77 8.47
CA SER A 50 -9.68 8.78 7.65
C SER A 50 -8.94 8.13 6.48
N ASP A 51 -8.61 8.91 5.47
CA ASP A 51 -7.80 8.43 4.35
C ASP A 51 -6.40 8.04 4.80
N SER A 52 -5.82 8.83 5.71
CA SER A 52 -4.50 8.55 6.31
C SER A 52 -4.50 7.21 7.06
N GLU A 53 -5.56 6.89 7.83
CA GLU A 53 -5.70 5.59 8.49
C GLU A 53 -5.78 4.44 7.48
N ILE A 54 -6.54 4.61 6.38
CA ILE A 54 -6.68 3.59 5.34
C ILE A 54 -5.35 3.35 4.63
N ILE A 55 -4.61 4.42 4.30
CA ILE A 55 -3.30 4.34 3.67
C ILE A 55 -2.29 3.68 4.62
N THR A 56 -2.29 4.05 5.90
CA THR A 56 -1.42 3.45 6.92
C THR A 56 -1.66 1.95 7.05
N ILE A 57 -2.93 1.53 7.22
CA ILE A 57 -3.27 0.10 7.30
C ILE A 57 -2.79 -0.63 6.04
N SER A 58 -2.94 -0.02 4.86
CA SER A 58 -2.55 -0.63 3.60
C SER A 58 -1.04 -0.83 3.48
N LEU A 59 -0.26 0.22 3.74
CA LEU A 59 1.21 0.17 3.65
C LEU A 59 1.83 -0.73 4.71
N CYS A 60 1.30 -0.71 5.94
CA CYS A 60 1.76 -1.61 7.00
C CYS A 60 1.52 -3.09 6.64
N GLY A 61 0.45 -3.40 5.90
CA GLY A 61 0.19 -4.76 5.42
C GLY A 61 1.19 -5.26 4.39
N GLU A 62 1.59 -4.39 3.48
CA GLU A 62 2.62 -4.70 2.49
C GLU A 62 3.99 -4.93 3.16
N LEU A 63 4.35 -4.07 4.11
CA LEU A 63 5.60 -4.20 4.87
C LEU A 63 5.60 -5.42 5.82
N ALA A 64 4.45 -5.82 6.35
CA ALA A 64 4.32 -7.04 7.14
C ALA A 64 4.40 -8.33 6.30
N GLY A 65 4.46 -8.24 4.97
CA GLY A 65 4.54 -9.37 4.05
C GLY A 65 3.28 -10.23 4.03
N VAL A 66 2.13 -9.65 4.34
CA VAL A 66 0.84 -10.37 4.34
C VAL A 66 0.12 -10.19 3.02
N ASP A 67 0.30 -11.10 2.08
CA ASP A 67 -0.25 -11.04 0.71
C ASP A 67 -1.78 -10.98 0.66
N SER A 68 -2.46 -11.57 1.65
CA SER A 68 -3.92 -11.62 1.69
C SER A 68 -4.51 -10.41 2.40
N GLU A 69 -5.17 -9.52 1.66
CA GLU A 69 -5.92 -8.39 2.24
C GLU A 69 -6.94 -8.84 3.31
N ASN A 70 -7.60 -9.98 3.09
CA ASN A 70 -8.56 -10.50 4.07
C ASN A 70 -7.88 -10.95 5.36
N ALA A 71 -6.74 -11.63 5.25
CA ALA A 71 -5.96 -12.05 6.40
C ALA A 71 -5.41 -10.85 7.16
N TRP A 72 -4.85 -9.89 6.45
CA TRP A 72 -4.33 -8.64 7.03
C TRP A 72 -5.42 -7.83 7.73
N PHE A 73 -6.54 -7.57 7.07
CA PHE A 73 -7.65 -6.82 7.67
C PHE A 73 -8.19 -7.51 8.94
N SER A 74 -8.28 -8.85 8.93
CA SER A 74 -8.71 -9.64 10.09
C SER A 74 -7.68 -9.57 11.22
N PHE A 75 -6.40 -9.54 10.89
CA PHE A 75 -5.30 -9.39 11.84
C PHE A 75 -5.35 -8.01 12.52
N VAL A 76 -5.48 -6.92 11.74
CA VAL A 76 -5.64 -5.56 12.27
C VAL A 76 -6.87 -5.46 13.18
N LYS A 77 -8.00 -6.01 12.74
CA LYS A 77 -9.23 -6.02 13.54
C LYS A 77 -9.07 -6.72 14.88
N ARG A 78 -8.24 -7.75 14.96
CA ARG A 78 -8.02 -8.55 16.17
C ARG A 78 -7.00 -7.92 17.10
N ASN A 79 -5.90 -7.43 16.56
CA ASN A 79 -4.73 -7.04 17.33
C ASN A 79 -4.58 -5.52 17.51
N TYR A 80 -5.05 -4.71 16.55
CA TYR A 80 -4.84 -3.26 16.52
C TYR A 80 -6.15 -2.48 16.47
N ARG A 81 -7.27 -3.07 16.93
CA ARG A 81 -8.55 -2.36 16.95
C ARG A 81 -8.54 -1.14 17.88
N HIS A 82 -7.73 -1.14 18.89
CA HIS A 82 -7.57 0.00 19.81
C HIS A 82 -6.94 1.22 19.12
N LEU A 83 -6.06 1.01 18.12
CA LEU A 83 -5.52 2.07 17.27
C LEU A 83 -6.55 2.58 16.25
N PHE A 84 -7.47 1.71 15.82
CA PHE A 84 -8.50 2.02 14.83
C PHE A 84 -9.91 1.74 15.39
N PRO A 85 -10.38 2.52 16.36
CA PRO A 85 -11.63 2.23 17.08
C PRO A 85 -12.85 2.24 16.15
N GLN A 86 -12.82 3.04 15.10
CA GLN A 86 -13.88 3.14 14.10
C GLN A 86 -13.64 2.30 12.85
N LEU A 87 -12.91 1.18 12.98
CA LEU A 87 -12.62 0.32 11.84
C LEU A 87 -13.91 -0.05 11.09
N CYS A 88 -13.94 0.27 9.80
CA CYS A 88 -15.09 0.06 8.92
C CYS A 88 -15.21 -1.41 8.47
N SER A 89 -16.22 -1.74 7.66
CA SER A 89 -16.28 -3.06 7.03
C SER A 89 -15.16 -3.27 6.02
N ARG A 90 -14.70 -4.52 5.85
CA ARG A 90 -13.66 -4.87 4.88
C ARG A 90 -14.00 -4.41 3.45
N SER A 91 -15.26 -4.55 3.03
CA SER A 91 -15.69 -4.13 1.69
C SER A 91 -15.58 -2.61 1.51
N ARG A 92 -15.85 -1.82 2.56
CA ARG A 92 -15.67 -0.36 2.51
C ARG A 92 -14.19 0.00 2.50
N PHE A 93 -13.40 -0.62 3.35
CA PHE A 93 -11.94 -0.47 3.38
C PHE A 93 -11.33 -0.70 2.00
N ASN A 94 -11.63 -1.84 1.36
CA ASN A 94 -11.10 -2.19 0.03
C ASN A 94 -11.50 -1.18 -1.04
N ARG A 95 -12.77 -0.75 -1.08
CA ARG A 95 -13.21 0.26 -2.05
C ARG A 95 -12.49 1.58 -1.89
N THR A 96 -12.34 2.04 -0.65
CA THR A 96 -11.66 3.32 -0.39
C THR A 96 -10.17 3.20 -0.65
N ARG A 97 -9.52 2.11 -0.23
CA ARG A 97 -8.11 1.83 -0.54
C ARG A 97 -7.83 1.89 -2.04
N ARG A 98 -8.68 1.24 -2.86
CA ARG A 98 -8.54 1.30 -4.33
C ARG A 98 -8.72 2.70 -4.90
N ALA A 99 -9.65 3.46 -4.37
CA ALA A 99 -9.85 4.86 -4.78
C ALA A 99 -8.66 5.77 -4.39
N LEU A 100 -7.94 5.41 -3.33
CA LEU A 100 -6.78 6.14 -2.84
C LEU A 100 -5.44 5.68 -3.46
N MET A 101 -5.45 4.72 -4.37
CA MET A 101 -4.22 4.11 -4.90
C MET A 101 -3.24 5.13 -5.50
N GLN A 102 -3.74 6.06 -6.30
CA GLN A 102 -2.90 7.11 -6.89
C GLN A 102 -2.36 8.08 -5.83
N THR A 103 -3.18 8.43 -4.84
CA THR A 103 -2.76 9.27 -3.71
C THR A 103 -1.70 8.54 -2.88
N THR A 104 -1.89 7.26 -2.59
CA THR A 104 -0.92 6.43 -1.87
C THR A 104 0.42 6.40 -2.59
N GLU A 105 0.42 6.24 -3.91
CA GLU A 105 1.64 6.26 -4.71
C GLU A 105 2.33 7.64 -4.69
N LEU A 106 1.56 8.71 -4.79
CA LEU A 106 2.09 10.07 -4.65
C LEU A 106 2.77 10.27 -3.28
N LEU A 107 2.11 9.86 -2.19
CA LEU A 107 2.69 9.98 -0.85
C LEU A 107 3.94 9.11 -0.70
N ARG A 108 3.94 7.88 -1.24
CA ARG A 108 5.12 7.01 -1.26
C ARG A 108 6.32 7.68 -1.93
N GLN A 109 6.11 8.31 -3.08
CA GLN A 109 7.16 9.07 -3.78
C GLN A 109 7.67 10.26 -2.95
N LYS A 110 6.76 10.96 -2.26
CA LYS A 110 7.15 12.05 -1.36
C LYS A 110 7.92 11.55 -0.15
N MET A 111 7.54 10.42 0.44
CA MET A 111 8.31 9.79 1.51
C MET A 111 9.74 9.49 1.07
N ILE A 112 9.92 8.86 -0.08
CA ILE A 112 11.25 8.54 -0.63
C ILE A 112 12.08 9.82 -0.81
N SER A 113 11.49 10.91 -1.27
CA SER A 113 12.21 12.17 -1.48
C SER A 113 12.63 12.90 -0.18
N VAL A 114 11.99 12.57 0.94
CA VAL A 114 12.32 13.13 2.26
C VAL A 114 13.47 12.37 2.93
N PHE A 115 13.57 11.05 2.67
CA PHE A 115 14.66 10.27 3.22
C PHE A 115 15.94 10.49 2.40
N PRO A 116 17.08 10.79 3.06
CA PRO A 116 18.37 10.88 2.38
C PRO A 116 18.83 9.47 1.99
N ILE A 117 18.29 8.98 0.86
CA ILE A 117 18.77 7.73 0.28
C ILE A 117 20.09 8.04 -0.41
N PRO A 118 21.22 7.39 -0.02
CA PRO A 118 22.47 7.60 -0.71
C PRO A 118 22.31 7.26 -2.18
N VAL A 119 22.68 8.20 -3.06
CA VAL A 119 22.71 7.94 -4.50
C VAL A 119 23.80 6.90 -4.75
N SER A 120 23.38 5.68 -5.06
CA SER A 120 24.29 4.61 -5.45
C SER A 120 24.59 4.70 -6.94
N SER A 121 25.83 4.47 -7.32
CA SER A 121 26.23 4.33 -8.73
C SER A 121 25.76 3.01 -9.34
N TYR A 122 25.24 2.09 -8.51
CA TYR A 122 24.81 0.76 -8.93
C TYR A 122 23.35 0.53 -8.58
N TYR A 123 22.60 -0.01 -9.54
CA TYR A 123 21.21 -0.41 -9.38
C TYR A 123 21.09 -1.90 -9.67
N ILE A 124 20.45 -2.64 -8.79
CA ILE A 124 20.10 -4.04 -9.03
C ILE A 124 18.66 -4.05 -9.51
N ILE A 125 18.43 -4.54 -10.72
CA ILE A 125 17.12 -4.73 -11.29
C ILE A 125 16.85 -6.23 -11.32
N ASP A 126 15.86 -6.68 -10.55
CA ASP A 126 15.34 -8.04 -10.61
C ASP A 126 13.98 -8.03 -11.28
N SER A 127 13.71 -9.00 -12.12
CA SER A 127 12.43 -9.17 -12.79
C SER A 127 11.90 -10.57 -12.53
N PHE A 128 10.61 -10.67 -12.22
CA PHE A 128 9.94 -11.94 -12.09
C PHE A 128 8.59 -11.91 -12.81
N PRO A 129 8.13 -13.03 -13.37
CA PRO A 129 6.86 -13.08 -14.06
C PRO A 129 5.71 -12.95 -13.06
N LEU A 130 4.92 -11.87 -13.19
CA LEU A 130 3.72 -11.66 -12.41
C LEU A 130 2.57 -12.43 -13.03
N ALA A 131 2.10 -13.48 -12.37
CA ALA A 131 0.99 -14.28 -12.86
C ALA A 131 -0.33 -13.50 -12.78
N VAL A 132 -0.94 -13.23 -13.94
CA VAL A 132 -2.24 -12.54 -14.05
C VAL A 132 -3.38 -13.44 -13.57
N CYS A 133 -3.34 -14.72 -13.91
CA CYS A 133 -4.33 -15.70 -13.48
C CYS A 133 -3.80 -17.13 -13.60
N LYS A 134 -4.57 -18.11 -13.07
CA LYS A 134 -4.28 -19.53 -13.29
C LYS A 134 -4.32 -19.86 -14.79
N PHE A 135 -3.32 -20.60 -15.30
CA PHE A 135 -3.16 -20.89 -16.73
C PHE A 135 -4.42 -21.46 -17.39
N GLY A 136 -5.13 -22.36 -16.73
CA GLY A 136 -6.38 -22.92 -17.24
C GLY A 136 -7.50 -21.90 -17.48
N ARG A 137 -7.40 -20.69 -16.90
CA ARG A 137 -8.35 -19.58 -17.09
C ARG A 137 -7.82 -18.51 -18.06
N ALA A 138 -6.58 -18.63 -18.51
CA ALA A 138 -5.90 -17.57 -19.25
C ALA A 138 -6.66 -17.14 -20.52
N ARG A 139 -7.20 -18.09 -21.30
CA ARG A 139 -7.97 -17.81 -22.52
C ARG A 139 -9.25 -17.00 -22.28
N TYR A 140 -9.82 -17.07 -21.09
CA TYR A 140 -11.04 -16.34 -20.71
C TYR A 140 -10.73 -15.08 -19.91
N CYS A 141 -9.46 -14.86 -19.52
CA CYS A 141 -9.05 -13.72 -18.73
C CYS A 141 -9.09 -12.45 -19.59
N LYS A 142 -9.83 -11.46 -19.12
CA LYS A 142 -9.92 -10.14 -19.75
C LYS A 142 -8.95 -9.12 -19.12
N ALA A 143 -8.35 -9.47 -17.96
CA ALA A 143 -7.41 -8.61 -17.27
C ALA A 143 -6.15 -8.44 -18.12
N PHE A 144 -5.70 -7.20 -18.25
CA PHE A 144 -4.51 -6.80 -19.00
C PHE A 144 -4.50 -7.19 -20.49
N ARG A 145 -5.64 -7.52 -21.06
CA ARG A 145 -5.75 -7.78 -22.51
C ARG A 145 -5.41 -6.50 -23.27
N GLY A 146 -4.42 -6.55 -24.16
CA GLY A 146 -3.89 -5.38 -24.87
C GLY A 146 -2.91 -4.53 -24.08
N HIS A 147 -2.51 -4.95 -22.86
CA HIS A 147 -1.56 -4.25 -21.99
C HIS A 147 -0.32 -5.09 -21.68
N GLY A 148 0.18 -5.83 -22.65
CA GLY A 148 1.43 -6.59 -22.53
C GLY A 148 1.34 -7.94 -21.86
N ALA A 149 0.14 -8.39 -21.45
CA ALA A 149 0.00 -9.75 -20.91
C ALA A 149 0.14 -10.80 -22.03
N ASP A 150 1.05 -11.74 -21.85
CA ASP A 150 1.33 -12.80 -22.82
C ASP A 150 1.53 -14.16 -22.15
N TYR A 151 1.50 -15.20 -22.96
CA TYR A 151 1.72 -16.57 -22.52
C TYR A 151 3.22 -16.87 -22.45
N GLY A 152 3.65 -17.45 -21.36
CA GLY A 152 5.04 -17.85 -21.20
C GLY A 152 5.22 -19.02 -20.25
N LYS A 153 6.40 -19.63 -20.33
CA LYS A 153 6.83 -20.68 -19.40
C LYS A 153 7.78 -20.08 -18.38
N CYS A 154 7.47 -20.28 -17.11
CA CYS A 154 8.36 -19.91 -16.02
C CYS A 154 9.19 -21.15 -15.62
N PRO A 155 10.48 -21.22 -15.98
CA PRO A 155 11.33 -22.38 -15.68
C PRO A 155 11.48 -22.63 -14.18
N SER A 156 11.64 -21.59 -13.38
CA SER A 156 11.79 -21.68 -11.92
C SER A 156 10.56 -22.26 -11.24
N LYS A 157 9.35 -21.96 -11.76
CA LYS A 157 8.09 -22.49 -11.25
C LYS A 157 7.63 -23.75 -11.98
N LYS A 158 8.37 -24.22 -13.00
CA LYS A 158 8.07 -25.41 -13.83
C LYS A 158 6.63 -25.43 -14.38
N ARG A 159 6.08 -24.28 -14.73
CA ARG A 159 4.69 -24.16 -15.21
C ARG A 159 4.52 -23.05 -16.23
N ASN A 160 3.45 -23.19 -17.04
CA ASN A 160 3.02 -22.13 -17.94
C ASN A 160 2.19 -21.10 -17.18
N LEU A 161 2.35 -19.83 -17.55
CA LEU A 161 1.67 -18.69 -16.94
C LEU A 161 1.16 -17.75 -18.03
N LEU A 162 0.06 -17.03 -17.74
CA LEU A 162 -0.22 -15.74 -18.37
C LEU A 162 0.40 -14.70 -17.44
N TRP A 163 1.29 -13.88 -17.95
CA TRP A 163 2.09 -12.93 -17.16
C TRP A 163 2.28 -11.59 -17.87
N ILE A 164 2.65 -10.58 -17.12
CA ILE A 164 3.04 -9.25 -17.58
C ILE A 164 4.51 -9.08 -17.30
#